data_941f1edd0ad44eca0264c806590c50e7
#
_entry.id   941f1edd0ad44eca0264c806590c50e7
#
_cell.length_a   1.000
_cell.length_b   1.000
_cell.length_c   1.000
_cell.angle_alpha   90.00
_cell.angle_beta   90.00
_cell.angle_gamma   90.00
#
_symmetry.space_group_name_H-M   'P 1'
#
loop_
_entity.id
_entity.type
_entity.pdbx_description
1 polymer ?
#
loop_
_entity_poly.entity_id
_entity_poly.type
_entity_poly.pdbx_seq_one_letter_code
_entity_poly.pdbx_strand_id
1 'polypeptide(L)'
;IGPDLVARALAERLAQRWAQPVIVDNKPGASGIVAFAEVRNTAPDGHTLFVGDTGSLAVNPLIHVSLPYDPARDLAPISLLFRATFLILVSSQSRYVTVAQMLADALQQPGKVSYASLGNGHPTQMCVETVARAANVSLLHVPFKEAGAAFTAVALGDVDFTGFGLHA
;
A
#
# COMPACT_ATOMS: atom_id res chain seq x y z
N ILE A 1 4.58 6.12 -4.14
CA ILE A 1 5.75 6.19 -5.07
C ILE A 1 5.55 5.16 -6.17
N GLY A 2 5.33 3.88 -5.87
CA GLY A 2 5.21 2.83 -6.89
C GLY A 2 4.08 3.03 -7.91
N PRO A 3 2.81 3.19 -7.48
CA PRO A 3 1.71 3.42 -8.42
C PRO A 3 1.89 4.67 -9.29
N ASP A 4 2.42 5.76 -8.75
CA ASP A 4 2.68 6.99 -9.50
C ASP A 4 3.73 6.80 -10.59
N LEU A 5 4.82 6.08 -10.29
CA LEU A 5 5.86 5.78 -11.28
C LEU A 5 5.31 4.96 -12.45
N VAL A 6 4.52 3.93 -12.15
CA VAL A 6 3.86 3.10 -13.18
C VAL A 6 2.85 3.92 -13.99
N ALA A 7 2.04 4.76 -13.32
CA ALA A 7 1.08 5.62 -14.00
C ALA A 7 1.77 6.59 -14.97
N ARG A 8 2.90 7.21 -14.58
CA ARG A 8 3.66 8.13 -15.45
C ARG A 8 4.29 7.40 -16.64
N ALA A 9 4.89 6.22 -16.41
CA ALA A 9 5.45 5.42 -17.49
C ALA A 9 4.36 4.97 -18.49
N LEU A 10 3.18 4.61 -17.99
CA LEU A 10 2.03 4.28 -18.83
C LEU A 10 1.54 5.53 -19.60
N ALA A 11 1.38 6.67 -18.93
CA ALA A 11 0.93 7.92 -19.52
C ALA A 11 1.82 8.37 -20.68
N GLU A 12 3.14 8.27 -20.54
CA GLU A 12 4.10 8.56 -21.60
C GLU A 12 3.87 7.68 -22.83
N ARG A 13 3.72 6.37 -22.64
CA ARG A 13 3.47 5.42 -23.73
C ARG A 13 2.12 5.65 -24.41
N LEU A 14 1.08 5.93 -23.64
CA LEU A 14 -0.23 6.24 -24.18
C LEU A 14 -0.23 7.56 -24.94
N ALA A 15 0.45 8.60 -24.43
CA ALA A 15 0.56 9.89 -25.12
C ALA A 15 1.23 9.75 -26.48
N GLN A 16 2.30 8.94 -26.57
CA GLN A 16 2.98 8.63 -27.83
C GLN A 16 2.04 7.90 -28.80
N ARG A 17 1.29 6.91 -28.30
CA ARG A 17 0.42 6.06 -29.14
C ARG A 17 -0.80 6.80 -29.66
N TRP A 18 -1.38 7.68 -28.85
CA TRP A 18 -2.59 8.42 -29.18
C TRP A 18 -2.35 9.79 -29.80
N ALA A 19 -1.10 10.23 -29.81
CA ALA A 19 -0.70 11.59 -30.21
C ALA A 19 -1.50 12.67 -29.44
N GLN A 20 -1.79 12.40 -28.17
CA GLN A 20 -2.55 13.26 -27.25
C GLN A 20 -1.85 13.27 -25.88
N PRO A 21 -1.86 14.40 -25.16
CA PRO A 21 -1.31 14.46 -23.83
C PRO A 21 -2.10 13.54 -22.86
N VAL A 22 -1.39 12.76 -22.06
CA VAL A 22 -1.95 11.97 -20.95
C VAL A 22 -1.35 12.49 -19.65
N ILE A 23 -2.18 13.03 -18.78
CA ILE A 23 -1.78 13.71 -17.55
C ILE A 23 -2.04 12.80 -16.36
N VAL A 24 -1.04 12.64 -15.49
CA VAL A 24 -1.20 11.97 -14.21
C VAL A 24 -1.52 13.00 -13.15
N ASP A 25 -2.72 12.91 -12.58
CA ASP A 25 -3.20 13.77 -11.50
C ASP A 25 -3.30 12.96 -10.21
N ASN A 26 -2.44 13.27 -9.25
CA ASN A 26 -2.39 12.58 -7.96
C ASN A 26 -3.35 13.24 -6.97
N LYS A 27 -4.31 12.46 -6.44
CA LYS A 27 -5.27 12.88 -5.43
C LYS A 27 -5.03 12.09 -4.13
N PRO A 28 -4.07 12.49 -3.29
CA PRO A 28 -3.77 11.78 -2.05
C PRO A 28 -4.89 11.97 -1.02
N GLY A 29 -5.06 10.98 -0.15
CA GLY A 29 -5.95 11.08 1.01
C GLY A 29 -6.84 9.86 1.22
N ALA A 30 -7.11 9.59 2.49
CA ALA A 30 -8.04 8.56 2.98
C ALA A 30 -7.90 7.20 2.27
N SER A 31 -6.68 6.67 2.14
CA SER A 31 -6.40 5.38 1.48
C SER A 31 -6.99 5.28 0.06
N GLY A 32 -6.92 6.37 -0.72
CA GLY A 32 -7.40 6.41 -2.11
C GLY A 32 -8.88 6.79 -2.27
N ILE A 33 -9.63 6.99 -1.19
CA ILE A 33 -11.06 7.38 -1.26
C ILE A 33 -11.23 8.71 -2.02
N VAL A 34 -10.34 9.68 -1.82
CA VAL A 34 -10.38 10.98 -2.49
C VAL A 34 -10.25 10.82 -4.00
N ALA A 35 -9.24 10.07 -4.45
CA ALA A 35 -9.00 9.82 -5.87
C ALA A 35 -10.17 9.07 -6.53
N PHE A 36 -10.74 8.09 -5.83
CA PHE A 36 -11.88 7.34 -6.34
C PHE A 36 -13.13 8.22 -6.49
N ALA A 37 -13.42 9.06 -5.50
CA ALA A 37 -14.55 9.98 -5.54
C ALA A 37 -14.44 10.96 -6.71
N GLU A 38 -13.24 11.43 -7.02
CA GLU A 38 -12.96 12.30 -8.18
C GLU A 38 -13.32 11.58 -9.49
N VAL A 39 -12.78 10.39 -9.71
CA VAL A 39 -13.01 9.60 -10.94
C VAL A 39 -14.49 9.26 -11.11
N ARG A 40 -15.18 8.88 -10.04
CA ARG A 40 -16.61 8.57 -10.07
C ARG A 40 -17.47 9.74 -10.59
N ASN A 41 -17.02 10.97 -10.37
CA ASN A 41 -17.73 12.17 -10.81
C ASN A 41 -17.40 12.60 -12.24
N THR A 42 -16.51 11.87 -12.94
CA THR A 42 -16.19 12.13 -14.34
C THR A 42 -17.12 11.37 -15.29
N ALA A 43 -17.19 11.81 -16.55
CA ALA A 43 -17.94 11.09 -17.57
C ALA A 43 -17.31 9.72 -17.84
N PRO A 44 -18.11 8.64 -17.97
CA PRO A 44 -17.58 7.28 -18.24
C PRO A 44 -17.28 7.09 -19.74
N ASP A 45 -16.55 8.01 -20.33
CA ASP A 45 -16.21 8.06 -21.76
C ASP A 45 -14.82 7.49 -22.09
N GLY A 46 -14.10 6.98 -21.09
CA GLY A 46 -12.76 6.41 -21.23
C GLY A 46 -11.62 7.44 -21.23
N HIS A 47 -11.89 8.72 -21.08
CA HIS A 47 -10.85 9.74 -21.00
C HIS A 47 -10.27 9.92 -19.59
N THR A 48 -10.95 9.42 -18.57
CA THR A 48 -10.44 9.40 -17.19
C THR A 48 -10.22 7.96 -16.73
N LEU A 49 -8.98 7.66 -16.36
CA LEU A 49 -8.57 6.32 -15.91
C LEU A 49 -8.15 6.38 -14.43
N PHE A 50 -8.54 5.38 -13.67
CA PHE A 50 -8.14 5.22 -12.28
C PHE A 50 -7.05 4.17 -12.13
N VAL A 51 -5.93 4.55 -11.53
CA VAL A 51 -4.90 3.59 -11.09
C VAL A 51 -5.15 3.27 -9.62
N GLY A 52 -5.86 2.19 -9.39
CA GLY A 52 -6.20 1.71 -8.05
C GLY A 52 -5.22 0.68 -7.53
N ASP A 53 -5.25 0.49 -6.23
CA ASP A 53 -4.50 -0.54 -5.51
C ASP A 53 -5.43 -1.47 -4.73
N THR A 54 -4.86 -2.51 -4.10
CA THR A 54 -5.60 -3.44 -3.26
C THR A 54 -6.33 -2.74 -2.11
N GLY A 55 -5.75 -1.67 -1.55
CA GLY A 55 -6.36 -0.89 -0.47
C GLY A 55 -7.68 -0.26 -0.93
N SER A 56 -7.63 0.52 -1.99
CA SER A 56 -8.79 1.25 -2.53
C SER A 56 -9.86 0.33 -3.12
N LEU A 57 -9.46 -0.78 -3.76
CA LEU A 57 -10.38 -1.65 -4.50
C LEU A 57 -10.96 -2.81 -3.68
N ALA A 58 -10.20 -3.37 -2.73
CA ALA A 58 -10.59 -4.57 -2.01
C ALA A 58 -10.70 -4.39 -0.49
N VAL A 59 -9.82 -3.57 0.12
CA VAL A 59 -9.77 -3.43 1.58
C VAL A 59 -10.78 -2.40 2.09
N ASN A 60 -10.81 -1.21 1.48
CA ASN A 60 -11.73 -0.14 1.91
C ASN A 60 -13.19 -0.59 1.97
N PRO A 61 -13.74 -1.36 1.01
CA PRO A 61 -15.11 -1.88 1.10
C PRO A 61 -15.39 -2.77 2.30
N LEU A 62 -14.35 -3.39 2.88
CA LEU A 62 -14.49 -4.31 4.01
C LEU A 62 -14.31 -3.64 5.36
N ILE A 63 -13.58 -2.52 5.43
CA ILE A 63 -13.24 -1.86 6.71
C ILE A 63 -14.04 -0.59 6.97
N HIS A 64 -14.65 0.01 5.95
CA HIS A 64 -15.47 1.21 6.12
C HIS A 64 -16.94 0.85 6.15
N VAL A 65 -17.64 1.24 7.25
CA VAL A 65 -19.09 1.05 7.39
C VAL A 65 -19.87 1.87 6.36
N SER A 66 -19.34 3.03 5.98
CA SER A 66 -19.89 3.89 4.94
C SER A 66 -18.78 4.29 3.99
N LEU A 67 -18.79 3.73 2.79
CA LEU A 67 -17.85 4.06 1.72
C LEU A 67 -18.61 4.84 0.64
N PRO A 68 -18.10 5.99 0.14
CA PRO A 68 -18.81 6.80 -0.85
C PRO A 68 -18.79 6.20 -2.26
N TYR A 69 -18.29 4.97 -2.43
CA TYR A 69 -18.19 4.28 -3.71
C TYR A 69 -18.31 2.76 -3.57
N ASP A 70 -18.60 2.10 -4.68
CA ASP A 70 -18.57 0.65 -4.84
C ASP A 70 -17.64 0.30 -6.03
N PRO A 71 -16.43 -0.26 -5.78
CA PRO A 71 -15.48 -0.55 -6.85
C PRO A 71 -16.02 -1.50 -7.93
N ALA A 72 -16.89 -2.43 -7.54
CA ALA A 72 -17.44 -3.42 -8.47
C ALA A 72 -18.50 -2.82 -9.40
N ARG A 73 -19.21 -1.79 -8.93
CA ARG A 73 -20.29 -1.14 -9.69
C ARG A 73 -19.82 0.12 -10.41
N ASP A 74 -18.95 0.91 -9.75
CA ASP A 74 -18.61 2.26 -10.18
C ASP A 74 -17.38 2.28 -11.11
N LEU A 75 -16.68 1.15 -11.31
CA LEU A 75 -15.52 1.03 -12.20
C LEU A 75 -15.68 -0.15 -13.20
N ALA A 76 -15.13 0.06 -14.39
CA ALA A 76 -14.89 -1.00 -15.36
C ALA A 76 -13.40 -1.37 -15.34
N PRO A 77 -13.00 -2.60 -14.90
CA PRO A 77 -11.60 -2.99 -14.85
C PRO A 77 -11.04 -3.16 -16.28
N ILE A 78 -9.88 -2.59 -16.54
CA ILE A 78 -9.22 -2.64 -17.84
C ILE A 78 -8.08 -3.66 -17.82
N SER A 79 -7.12 -3.51 -16.89
CA SER A 79 -5.94 -4.37 -16.84
C SER A 79 -5.26 -4.32 -15.48
N LEU A 80 -4.58 -5.42 -15.12
CA LEU A 80 -3.60 -5.43 -14.05
C LEU A 80 -2.29 -4.81 -14.56
N LEU A 81 -1.87 -3.68 -13.98
CA LEU A 81 -0.69 -2.96 -14.42
C LEU A 81 0.61 -3.58 -13.89
N PHE A 82 0.63 -3.97 -12.61
CA PHE A 82 1.81 -4.56 -11.96
C PHE A 82 1.42 -5.40 -10.74
N ARG A 83 2.38 -6.19 -10.29
CA ARG A 83 2.33 -6.89 -9.00
C ARG A 83 3.48 -6.41 -8.14
N ALA A 84 3.23 -6.12 -6.88
CA ALA A 84 4.26 -5.77 -5.91
C ALA A 84 4.63 -7.00 -5.08
N THR A 85 5.93 -7.27 -4.95
CA THR A 85 6.45 -8.24 -4.00
C THR A 85 6.69 -7.53 -2.68
N PHE A 86 6.06 -7.98 -1.61
CA PHE A 86 6.31 -7.44 -0.28
C PHE A 86 7.54 -8.09 0.34
N LEU A 87 8.42 -7.26 0.87
CA LEU A 87 9.61 -7.66 1.60
C LEU A 87 9.49 -7.19 3.04
N ILE A 88 10.03 -7.97 3.96
CA ILE A 88 10.26 -7.54 5.34
C ILE A 88 11.63 -6.89 5.39
N LEU A 89 11.67 -5.62 5.78
CA LEU A 89 12.87 -4.80 5.86
C LEU A 89 13.18 -4.49 7.31
N VAL A 90 14.43 -4.69 7.70
CA VAL A 90 14.98 -4.39 9.03
C VAL A 90 16.18 -3.45 8.88
N SER A 91 16.61 -2.81 9.97
CA SER A 91 17.91 -2.13 10.01
C SER A 91 19.06 -3.09 9.74
N SER A 92 20.14 -2.61 9.14
CA SER A 92 21.39 -3.40 9.01
C SER A 92 22.01 -3.77 10.36
N GLN A 93 21.62 -3.06 11.43
CA GLN A 93 22.04 -3.34 12.81
C GLN A 93 20.95 -4.06 13.61
N SER A 94 19.91 -4.55 12.95
CA SER A 94 18.82 -5.27 13.63
C SER A 94 19.34 -6.54 14.31
N ARG A 95 18.77 -6.85 15.48
CA ARG A 95 18.94 -8.13 16.15
C ARG A 95 18.34 -9.31 15.39
N TYR A 96 17.47 -9.04 14.43
CA TYR A 96 16.80 -10.04 13.61
C TYR A 96 17.53 -10.22 12.28
N VAL A 97 18.04 -11.42 12.03
CA VAL A 97 18.68 -11.81 10.78
C VAL A 97 17.71 -12.62 9.90
N THR A 98 16.68 -13.22 10.52
CA THR A 98 15.65 -13.98 9.82
C THR A 98 14.26 -13.66 10.36
N VAL A 99 13.25 -13.84 9.51
CA VAL A 99 11.84 -13.72 9.92
C VAL A 99 11.49 -14.72 11.02
N ALA A 100 12.07 -15.93 10.98
CA ALA A 100 11.83 -16.95 11.99
C ALA A 100 12.29 -16.50 13.40
N GLN A 101 13.45 -15.85 13.51
CA GLN A 101 13.90 -15.26 14.79
C GLN A 101 12.95 -14.18 15.30
N MET A 102 12.50 -13.28 14.41
CA MET A 102 11.57 -12.22 14.75
C MET A 102 10.23 -12.78 15.24
N LEU A 103 9.68 -13.78 14.57
CA LEU A 103 8.43 -14.42 14.97
C LEU A 103 8.57 -15.21 16.28
N ALA A 104 9.71 -15.86 16.50
CA ALA A 104 9.98 -16.56 17.76
C ALA A 104 10.04 -15.60 18.96
N ASP A 105 10.65 -14.42 18.78
CA ASP A 105 10.68 -13.38 19.81
C ASP A 105 9.27 -12.78 20.05
N ALA A 106 8.50 -12.56 19.00
CA ALA A 106 7.13 -12.09 19.10
C ALA A 106 6.19 -13.08 19.80
N LEU A 107 6.45 -14.39 19.70
CA LEU A 107 5.74 -15.43 20.46
C LEU A 107 6.05 -15.36 21.95
N GLN A 108 7.32 -15.14 22.31
CA GLN A 108 7.76 -15.04 23.71
C GLN A 108 7.35 -13.73 24.36
N GLN A 109 7.26 -12.65 23.58
CA GLN A 109 6.98 -11.30 24.05
C GLN A 109 5.85 -10.65 23.21
N PRO A 110 4.59 -11.08 23.39
CA PRO A 110 3.47 -10.55 22.62
C PRO A 110 3.36 -9.02 22.69
N GLY A 111 3.21 -8.37 21.56
CA GLY A 111 3.08 -6.92 21.46
C GLY A 111 4.37 -6.11 21.72
N LYS A 112 5.55 -6.75 21.79
CA LYS A 112 6.83 -6.04 21.97
C LYS A 112 7.57 -5.83 20.66
N VAL A 113 7.49 -6.76 19.72
CA VAL A 113 8.08 -6.60 18.40
C VAL A 113 7.21 -5.64 17.60
N SER A 114 7.81 -4.52 17.16
CA SER A 114 7.12 -3.40 16.52
C SER A 114 7.32 -3.40 15.02
N TYR A 115 6.29 -2.94 14.28
CA TYR A 115 6.42 -2.75 12.85
C TYR A 115 5.82 -1.42 12.37
N ALA A 116 6.48 -0.80 11.39
CA ALA A 116 6.01 0.40 10.73
C ALA A 116 5.08 0.08 9.55
N SER A 117 4.03 0.88 9.37
CA SER A 117 3.18 0.85 8.19
C SER A 117 2.80 2.26 7.75
N LEU A 118 2.11 2.37 6.60
CA LEU A 118 1.57 3.64 6.09
C LEU A 118 0.10 3.88 6.52
N GLY A 119 -0.28 3.31 7.66
CA GLY A 119 -1.59 3.55 8.27
C GLY A 119 -2.51 2.33 8.26
N ASN A 120 -3.66 2.49 8.92
CA ASN A 120 -4.66 1.44 9.04
C ASN A 120 -5.29 1.12 7.67
N GLY A 121 -5.40 -0.17 7.37
CA GLY A 121 -5.93 -0.67 6.11
C GLY A 121 -4.97 -0.53 4.91
N HIS A 122 -3.80 0.09 5.10
CA HIS A 122 -2.82 0.18 4.02
C HIS A 122 -2.19 -1.19 3.73
N PRO A 123 -1.86 -1.54 2.46
CA PRO A 123 -1.25 -2.83 2.10
C PRO A 123 -0.01 -3.20 2.92
N THR A 124 0.78 -2.22 3.37
CA THR A 124 1.94 -2.47 4.24
C THR A 124 1.55 -3.03 5.61
N GLN A 125 0.44 -2.58 6.20
CA GLN A 125 -0.12 -3.17 7.41
C GLN A 125 -0.69 -4.56 7.12
N MET A 126 -1.54 -4.67 6.10
CA MET A 126 -2.25 -5.93 5.78
C MET A 126 -1.29 -7.09 5.53
N CYS A 127 -0.16 -6.82 4.85
CA CYS A 127 0.87 -7.83 4.61
C CYS A 127 1.46 -8.35 5.94
N VAL A 128 1.87 -7.45 6.84
CA VAL A 128 2.46 -7.82 8.12
C VAL A 128 1.44 -8.53 9.01
N GLU A 129 0.20 -8.03 9.09
CA GLU A 129 -0.86 -8.66 9.86
C GLU A 129 -1.23 -10.06 9.35
N THR A 130 -1.14 -10.29 8.04
CA THR A 130 -1.35 -11.62 7.46
C THR A 130 -0.29 -12.60 7.94
N VAL A 131 0.98 -12.19 7.96
CA VAL A 131 2.09 -13.01 8.48
C VAL A 131 1.93 -13.23 10.00
N ALA A 132 1.63 -12.17 10.76
CA ALA A 132 1.44 -12.26 12.20
C ALA A 132 0.31 -13.22 12.57
N ARG A 133 -0.81 -13.15 11.86
CA ARG A 133 -1.96 -14.03 12.06
C ARG A 133 -1.65 -15.48 11.70
N ALA A 134 -0.94 -15.72 10.58
CA ALA A 134 -0.53 -17.05 10.17
C ALA A 134 0.47 -17.69 11.18
N ALA A 135 1.31 -16.87 11.82
CA ALA A 135 2.26 -17.30 12.85
C ALA A 135 1.66 -17.27 14.28
N ASN A 136 0.41 -16.83 14.46
CA ASN A 136 -0.26 -16.68 15.75
C ASN A 136 0.55 -15.80 16.73
N VAL A 137 1.09 -14.68 16.25
CA VAL A 137 1.86 -13.72 17.05
C VAL A 137 1.13 -12.38 17.14
N SER A 138 1.40 -11.63 18.22
CA SER A 138 0.94 -10.26 18.40
C SER A 138 2.11 -9.30 18.20
N LEU A 139 1.96 -8.36 17.26
CA LEU A 139 2.94 -7.33 16.93
C LEU A 139 2.43 -5.95 17.31
N LEU A 140 3.32 -5.01 17.58
CA LEU A 140 3.00 -3.62 17.86
C LEU A 140 2.98 -2.82 16.54
N HIS A 141 1.80 -2.39 16.13
CA HIS A 141 1.64 -1.57 14.94
C HIS A 141 1.98 -0.10 15.20
N VAL A 142 2.88 0.48 14.41
CA VAL A 142 3.27 1.89 14.45
C VAL A 142 2.97 2.54 13.08
N PRO A 143 1.87 3.31 12.95
CA PRO A 143 1.50 3.93 11.70
C PRO A 143 2.29 5.22 11.44
N PHE A 144 2.72 5.42 10.20
CA PHE A 144 3.39 6.62 9.69
C PHE A 144 2.58 7.22 8.54
N LYS A 145 2.65 8.54 8.38
CA LYS A 145 1.99 9.24 7.26
C LYS A 145 2.75 9.11 5.94
N GLU A 146 4.08 8.91 6.02
CA GLU A 146 4.98 8.89 4.86
C GLU A 146 5.99 7.75 4.96
N ALA A 147 6.34 7.19 3.81
CA ALA A 147 7.29 6.08 3.72
C ALA A 147 8.69 6.44 4.22
N GLY A 148 9.15 7.67 3.93
CA GLY A 148 10.46 8.15 4.39
C GLY A 148 10.59 8.13 5.90
N ALA A 149 9.57 8.59 6.63
CA ALA A 149 9.54 8.56 8.08
C ALA A 149 9.53 7.12 8.64
N ALA A 150 8.76 6.21 8.02
CA ALA A 150 8.74 4.80 8.40
C ALA A 150 10.12 4.15 8.20
N PHE A 151 10.78 4.38 7.06
CA PHE A 151 12.12 3.85 6.81
C PHE A 151 13.17 4.41 7.76
N THR A 152 13.10 5.71 8.08
CA THR A 152 14.01 6.34 9.04
C THR A 152 13.85 5.72 10.43
N ALA A 153 12.62 5.52 10.91
CA ALA A 153 12.35 4.90 12.20
C ALA A 153 12.90 3.47 12.26
N VAL A 154 12.77 2.68 11.19
CA VAL A 154 13.35 1.33 11.11
C VAL A 154 14.89 1.41 11.06
N ALA A 155 15.48 2.32 10.28
CA ALA A 155 16.93 2.45 10.16
C ALA A 155 17.59 2.84 11.50
N LEU A 156 16.93 3.69 12.29
CA LEU A 156 17.38 4.12 13.62
C LEU A 156 17.10 3.08 14.73
N GLY A 157 16.26 2.08 14.45
CA GLY A 157 15.88 1.07 15.45
C GLY A 157 14.75 1.49 16.39
N ASP A 158 14.07 2.62 16.10
CA ASP A 158 12.88 3.07 16.85
C ASP A 158 11.70 2.09 16.63
N VAL A 159 11.67 1.42 15.49
CA VAL A 159 10.73 0.35 15.12
C VAL A 159 11.53 -0.81 14.56
N ASP A 160 11.18 -2.05 14.94
CA ASP A 160 11.97 -3.23 14.62
C ASP A 160 12.02 -3.52 13.11
N PHE A 161 10.90 -3.37 12.38
CA PHE A 161 10.84 -3.67 10.96
C PHE A 161 9.69 -2.96 10.22
N THR A 162 9.66 -3.09 8.91
CA THR A 162 8.50 -2.75 8.08
C THR A 162 8.27 -3.79 6.99
N GLY A 163 7.01 -3.97 6.59
CA GLY A 163 6.64 -4.68 5.36
C GLY A 163 6.46 -3.67 4.24
N PHE A 164 7.22 -3.77 3.16
CA PHE A 164 7.12 -2.81 2.06
C PHE A 164 7.11 -3.49 0.69
N GLY A 165 6.31 -2.94 -0.23
CA GLY A 165 6.22 -3.44 -1.60
C GLY A 165 7.41 -2.98 -2.44
N LEU A 166 8.16 -3.92 -3.00
CA LEU A 166 9.13 -3.65 -4.04
C LEU A 166 8.40 -3.64 -5.39
N HIS A 167 8.46 -2.50 -6.06
CA HIS A 167 7.92 -2.35 -7.40
C HIS A 167 9.08 -2.55 -8.39
N ALA A 168 9.05 -3.67 -9.09
CA ALA A 168 9.99 -3.98 -10.17
C ALA A 168 9.45 -3.48 -11.52
#